data_7b779d1a467b8805b4bdc1162f273172
#
_entry.id   7b779d1a467b8805b4bdc1162f273172
#
_cell.length_a   1.000
_cell.length_b   1.000
_cell.length_c   1.000
_cell.angle_alpha   90.00
_cell.angle_beta   90.00
_cell.angle_gamma   90.00
#
_symmetry.space_group_name_H-M   'P 1'
#
loop_
_entity.id
_entity.type
_entity.pdbx_description
1 polymer ?
#
loop_
_entity_poly.entity_id
_entity_poly.type
_entity_poly.pdbx_seq_one_letter_code
_entity_poly.pdbx_strand_id
1 'polypeptide(L)'
;MKTMNYIKIGIASSILSIAAGCTSFLEEDLKSSLAPDNTYTSSLGFEVGATGLYAIARSEYNTWGENGAFMHNGACAYEVLQISTDLCRMGTVRDGSLVPFAEMTLNPSTLFVGSYWNWAYNLIASANELLIYSEKNDNWDYPTDKQLYQAEARFFRAYAYRTLVYLYGDVPWVETIQKPFLLSFSRDPKIEVQGNIIKDLEFAKTYLPDNPDNVKEGKLTTWAARHLLSEMYLLRGAEGDYKLAEENAQDVIDCPYYSLMKSRFGNAK
;
A
#
# COMPACT_ATOMS: atom_id res chain seq x y z
N MET A 1 -60.12 34.95 2.13
CA MET A 1 -58.77 35.37 1.64
C MET A 1 -57.72 35.54 2.76
N LYS A 2 -58.04 36.13 3.91
CA LYS A 2 -57.03 36.32 4.99
C LYS A 2 -56.51 35.04 5.62
N THR A 3 -57.37 34.04 5.87
CA THR A 3 -56.98 32.74 6.48
C THR A 3 -56.04 31.91 5.61
N MET A 4 -56.16 31.98 4.31
CA MET A 4 -55.30 31.25 3.36
C MET A 4 -53.85 31.80 3.31
N ASN A 5 -53.67 33.09 3.61
CA ASN A 5 -52.38 33.72 3.72
C ASN A 5 -51.63 33.31 5.01
N TYR A 6 -52.33 33.13 6.12
CA TYR A 6 -51.70 32.66 7.37
C TYR A 6 -51.22 31.21 7.29
N ILE A 7 -51.96 30.35 6.56
CA ILE A 7 -51.58 28.95 6.31
C ILE A 7 -50.33 28.91 5.45
N LYS A 8 -50.24 29.73 4.39
CA LYS A 8 -49.04 29.80 3.54
C LYS A 8 -47.81 30.31 4.28
N ILE A 9 -47.97 31.29 5.16
CA ILE A 9 -46.87 31.82 6.00
C ILE A 9 -46.44 30.79 7.03
N GLY A 10 -47.36 30.04 7.64
CA GLY A 10 -47.04 28.96 8.58
C GLY A 10 -46.26 27.82 7.91
N ILE A 11 -46.66 27.39 6.70
CA ILE A 11 -45.95 26.36 5.94
C ILE A 11 -44.55 26.85 5.50
N ALA A 12 -44.42 28.09 5.04
CA ALA A 12 -43.12 28.68 4.66
C ALA A 12 -42.16 28.79 5.86
N SER A 13 -42.66 29.18 7.04
CA SER A 13 -41.86 29.26 8.27
C SER A 13 -41.41 27.89 8.75
N SER A 14 -42.25 26.85 8.66
CA SER A 14 -41.87 25.46 9.01
C SER A 14 -40.82 24.88 8.07
N ILE A 15 -40.91 25.19 6.76
CA ILE A 15 -39.89 24.75 5.78
C ILE A 15 -38.56 25.45 6.03
N LEU A 16 -38.57 26.73 6.41
CA LEU A 16 -37.33 27.47 6.72
C LEU A 16 -36.64 26.95 7.99
N SER A 17 -37.40 26.47 8.96
CA SER A 17 -36.86 25.92 10.22
C SER A 17 -36.18 24.53 10.00
N ILE A 18 -36.60 23.77 8.99
CA ILE A 18 -36.02 22.47 8.64
C ILE A 18 -34.68 22.67 7.87
N ALA A 19 -34.52 23.78 7.14
CA ALA A 19 -33.30 24.10 6.40
C ALA A 19 -32.16 24.66 7.29
N ALA A 20 -32.46 25.04 8.54
CA ALA A 20 -31.47 25.51 9.51
C ALA A 20 -30.91 24.36 10.41
N GLY A 21 -30.91 23.13 9.92
CA GLY A 21 -30.24 22.01 10.58
C GLY A 21 -28.76 22.30 10.71
N CYS A 22 -28.29 22.41 11.96
CA CYS A 22 -26.85 22.61 12.25
C CYS A 22 -26.05 21.51 11.63
N THR A 23 -25.24 21.80 10.61
CA THR A 23 -24.27 20.87 10.03
C THR A 23 -23.31 20.33 11.09
N SER A 24 -22.99 21.11 12.11
CA SER A 24 -22.16 20.70 13.25
C SER A 24 -22.77 19.60 14.15
N PHE A 25 -24.09 19.39 14.10
CA PHE A 25 -24.73 18.27 14.82
C PHE A 25 -24.52 16.92 14.13
N LEU A 26 -24.22 16.94 12.84
CA LEU A 26 -23.95 15.76 12.02
C LEU A 26 -22.42 15.51 11.86
N GLU A 27 -21.60 16.39 12.38
CA GLU A 27 -20.16 16.17 12.45
C GLU A 27 -19.85 15.18 13.59
N GLU A 28 -19.41 13.99 13.22
CA GLU A 28 -19.04 12.94 14.15
C GLU A 28 -17.73 13.31 14.85
N ASP A 29 -17.78 13.64 16.14
CA ASP A 29 -16.59 13.91 16.96
C ASP A 29 -16.05 12.59 17.52
N LEU A 30 -15.18 11.93 16.74
CA LEU A 30 -14.60 10.62 17.02
C LEU A 30 -13.50 10.69 18.09
N LYS A 31 -13.80 11.18 19.30
CA LYS A 31 -12.81 11.34 20.40
C LYS A 31 -12.15 10.03 20.87
N SER A 32 -12.75 8.89 20.59
CA SER A 32 -12.30 7.58 21.12
C SER A 32 -11.90 6.56 20.04
N SER A 33 -11.96 6.90 18.76
CA SER A 33 -11.56 6.01 17.66
C SER A 33 -10.27 6.52 16.99
N LEU A 34 -9.48 5.58 16.45
CA LEU A 34 -8.31 5.87 15.61
C LEU A 34 -8.79 6.34 14.22
N ALA A 35 -9.39 7.54 14.16
CA ALA A 35 -9.68 8.20 12.90
C ALA A 35 -8.40 8.90 12.39
N PRO A 36 -8.20 9.02 11.07
CA PRO A 36 -7.02 9.67 10.51
C PRO A 36 -6.78 11.09 11.05
N ASP A 37 -7.84 11.88 11.20
CA ASP A 37 -7.76 13.26 11.73
C ASP A 37 -7.27 13.32 13.19
N ASN A 38 -7.47 12.26 13.97
CA ASN A 38 -7.00 12.16 15.36
C ASN A 38 -5.64 11.47 15.47
N THR A 39 -5.32 10.59 14.53
CA THR A 39 -4.10 9.78 14.54
C THR A 39 -2.90 10.56 14.03
N TYR A 40 -3.04 11.24 12.88
CA TYR A 40 -1.94 11.91 12.20
C TYR A 40 -1.73 13.36 12.69
N THR A 41 -1.58 13.54 14.00
CA THR A 41 -1.39 14.84 14.66
C THR A 41 -0.01 15.01 15.32
N SER A 42 0.80 13.95 15.34
CA SER A 42 2.14 13.94 15.96
C SER A 42 3.02 12.86 15.33
N SER A 43 4.34 12.92 15.52
CA SER A 43 5.28 11.89 15.07
C SER A 43 4.88 10.48 15.52
N LEU A 44 4.39 10.32 16.75
CA LEU A 44 3.90 9.02 17.25
C LEU A 44 2.71 8.50 16.42
N GLY A 45 1.77 9.35 16.05
CA GLY A 45 0.63 8.97 15.20
C GLY A 45 1.08 8.49 13.83
N PHE A 46 2.07 9.15 13.23
CA PHE A 46 2.68 8.72 11.97
C PHE A 46 3.47 7.41 12.11
N GLU A 47 4.15 7.19 13.23
CA GLU A 47 4.81 5.91 13.53
C GLU A 47 3.80 4.76 13.59
N VAL A 48 2.65 4.97 14.23
CA VAL A 48 1.55 3.99 14.29
C VAL A 48 1.00 3.71 12.89
N GLY A 49 0.71 4.75 12.11
CA GLY A 49 0.25 4.63 10.73
C GLY A 49 1.25 3.88 9.84
N ALA A 50 2.52 4.25 9.90
CA ALA A 50 3.59 3.58 9.17
C ALA A 50 3.70 2.11 9.58
N THR A 51 3.60 1.78 10.90
CA THR A 51 3.58 0.40 11.37
C THR A 51 2.40 -0.39 10.79
N GLY A 52 1.25 0.26 10.61
CA GLY A 52 0.10 -0.31 9.90
C GLY A 52 0.44 -0.74 8.46
N LEU A 53 1.27 0.02 7.74
CA LEU A 53 1.72 -0.35 6.38
C LEU A 53 2.54 -1.65 6.38
N TYR A 54 3.44 -1.84 7.36
CA TYR A 54 4.17 -3.11 7.52
C TYR A 54 3.22 -4.28 7.79
N ALA A 55 2.18 -4.08 8.61
CA ALA A 55 1.20 -5.11 8.89
C ALA A 55 0.40 -5.50 7.64
N ILE A 56 -0.03 -4.53 6.82
CA ILE A 56 -0.71 -4.78 5.55
C ILE A 56 0.23 -5.48 4.57
N ALA A 57 1.47 -5.00 4.41
CA ALA A 57 2.46 -5.62 3.54
C ALA A 57 2.72 -7.08 3.94
N ARG A 58 2.89 -7.36 5.24
CA ARG A 58 3.07 -8.72 5.75
C ARG A 58 1.88 -9.63 5.46
N SER A 59 0.66 -9.09 5.41
CA SER A 59 -0.55 -9.86 5.14
C SER A 59 -0.63 -10.38 3.70
N GLU A 60 0.28 -10.00 2.82
CA GLU A 60 0.39 -10.54 1.46
C GLU A 60 0.46 -12.09 1.49
N TYR A 61 1.33 -12.64 2.34
CA TYR A 61 1.57 -14.09 2.41
C TYR A 61 1.24 -14.72 3.76
N ASN A 62 0.90 -13.93 4.77
CA ASN A 62 0.94 -14.40 6.16
C ASN A 62 -0.25 -13.92 6.98
N THR A 63 -1.43 -14.47 6.71
CA THR A 63 -2.56 -14.34 7.61
C THR A 63 -2.83 -15.66 8.32
N TRP A 64 -2.79 -15.65 9.65
CA TRP A 64 -3.28 -16.74 10.48
C TRP A 64 -4.80 -16.58 10.57
N GLY A 65 -5.56 -17.59 10.10
CA GLY A 65 -6.98 -17.64 10.38
C GLY A 65 -7.22 -17.79 11.88
N GLU A 66 -8.29 -17.21 12.38
CA GLU A 66 -8.68 -17.22 13.82
C GLU A 66 -8.75 -18.61 14.45
N ASN A 67 -8.75 -19.68 13.67
CA ASN A 67 -8.89 -21.07 14.12
C ASN A 67 -7.64 -21.95 13.96
N GLY A 68 -6.46 -21.38 13.75
CA GLY A 68 -5.22 -22.17 13.60
C GLY A 68 -5.18 -23.10 12.39
N ALA A 69 -6.19 -23.05 11.54
CA ALA A 69 -6.15 -23.76 10.28
C ALA A 69 -5.17 -23.06 9.35
N PHE A 70 -4.30 -23.82 8.71
CA PHE A 70 -3.60 -23.40 7.51
C PHE A 70 -4.65 -23.10 6.42
N MET A 71 -5.29 -21.98 6.57
CA MET A 71 -6.03 -21.40 5.48
C MET A 71 -5.01 -20.63 4.66
N HIS A 72 -5.05 -20.74 3.35
CA HIS A 72 -4.36 -19.84 2.41
C HIS A 72 -4.93 -18.42 2.57
N ASN A 73 -4.82 -17.87 3.76
CA ASN A 73 -5.47 -16.64 4.21
C ASN A 73 -4.50 -15.46 4.26
N GLY A 74 -3.36 -15.59 3.60
CA GLY A 74 -2.74 -14.42 3.03
C GLY A 74 -3.72 -13.82 2.02
N ALA A 75 -3.75 -12.52 1.86
CA ALA A 75 -4.45 -11.92 0.73
C ALA A 75 -4.06 -12.66 -0.55
N CYS A 76 -2.88 -13.28 -0.57
CA CYS A 76 -2.27 -13.91 -1.72
C CYS A 76 -1.59 -15.24 -1.34
N ALA A 77 -1.97 -16.32 -2.01
CA ALA A 77 -1.24 -17.58 -1.93
C ALA A 77 -0.01 -17.49 -2.84
N TYR A 78 1.19 -17.56 -2.27
CA TYR A 78 2.42 -17.47 -3.08
C TYR A 78 2.53 -18.62 -4.09
N GLU A 79 1.88 -19.74 -3.83
CA GLU A 79 1.81 -20.91 -4.70
C GLU A 79 1.26 -20.56 -6.09
N VAL A 80 0.33 -19.63 -6.19
CA VAL A 80 -0.25 -19.22 -7.48
C VAL A 80 0.77 -18.56 -8.41
N LEU A 81 1.85 -18.00 -7.86
CA LEU A 81 2.95 -17.41 -8.63
C LEU A 81 3.96 -18.49 -9.10
N GLN A 82 3.87 -19.69 -8.57
CA GLN A 82 4.78 -20.81 -8.84
C GLN A 82 4.15 -21.87 -9.73
N ILE A 83 2.87 -22.15 -9.52
CA ILE A 83 2.11 -23.14 -10.28
C ILE A 83 2.07 -22.73 -11.75
N SER A 84 2.25 -23.68 -12.65
CA SER A 84 2.32 -23.51 -14.11
C SER A 84 3.61 -22.86 -14.63
N THR A 85 4.62 -22.73 -13.79
CA THR A 85 5.96 -22.47 -14.28
C THR A 85 6.64 -23.80 -14.71
N ASP A 86 7.77 -23.70 -15.39
CA ASP A 86 8.62 -24.85 -15.75
C ASP A 86 9.25 -25.55 -14.53
N LEU A 87 9.27 -24.89 -13.38
CA LEU A 87 9.86 -25.38 -12.13
C LEU A 87 8.84 -26.02 -11.19
N CYS A 88 7.56 -25.67 -11.30
CA CYS A 88 6.55 -26.08 -10.32
C CYS A 88 5.22 -26.43 -10.97
N ARG A 89 4.67 -27.59 -10.60
CA ARG A 89 3.33 -28.00 -10.96
C ARG A 89 2.54 -28.44 -9.74
N MET A 90 1.22 -28.40 -9.84
CA MET A 90 0.35 -28.95 -8.80
C MET A 90 0.46 -30.49 -8.78
N GLY A 91 0.91 -31.05 -7.64
CA GLY A 91 1.08 -32.50 -7.49
C GLY A 91 -0.23 -33.24 -7.16
N THR A 92 -1.09 -32.61 -6.37
CA THR A 92 -2.39 -33.19 -5.97
C THR A 92 -3.40 -32.06 -5.84
N VAL A 93 -4.58 -32.26 -6.41
CA VAL A 93 -5.70 -31.30 -6.27
C VAL A 93 -6.30 -31.44 -4.87
N ARG A 94 -5.76 -30.72 -3.91
CA ARG A 94 -6.35 -30.60 -2.57
C ARG A 94 -7.27 -29.39 -2.43
N ASP A 95 -6.94 -28.32 -3.13
CA ASP A 95 -7.69 -27.08 -3.13
C ASP A 95 -8.10 -26.73 -4.56
N GLY A 96 -9.40 -26.81 -4.83
CA GLY A 96 -9.97 -26.50 -6.13
C GLY A 96 -9.72 -25.06 -6.57
N SER A 97 -9.39 -24.13 -5.65
CA SER A 97 -9.07 -22.74 -5.96
C SER A 97 -7.76 -22.56 -6.73
N LEU A 98 -6.84 -23.54 -6.65
CA LEU A 98 -5.56 -23.53 -7.37
C LEU A 98 -5.64 -24.16 -8.77
N VAL A 99 -6.71 -24.90 -9.08
CA VAL A 99 -6.90 -25.58 -10.38
C VAL A 99 -6.83 -24.60 -11.56
N PRO A 100 -7.48 -23.43 -11.53
CA PRO A 100 -7.42 -22.49 -12.65
C PRO A 100 -6.00 -22.02 -12.99
N PHE A 101 -5.11 -21.96 -12.00
CA PHE A 101 -3.69 -21.61 -12.21
C PHE A 101 -2.93 -22.79 -12.84
N ALA A 102 -3.20 -24.02 -12.39
CA ALA A 102 -2.56 -25.20 -12.94
C ALA A 102 -2.99 -25.50 -14.39
N GLU A 103 -4.24 -25.22 -14.73
CA GLU A 103 -4.83 -25.47 -16.04
C GLU A 103 -4.82 -24.25 -16.96
N MET A 104 -4.31 -23.10 -16.50
CA MET A 104 -4.29 -21.83 -17.24
C MET A 104 -5.70 -21.35 -17.68
N THR A 105 -6.72 -21.63 -16.86
CA THR A 105 -8.12 -21.26 -17.11
C THR A 105 -8.54 -20.03 -16.30
N LEU A 106 -7.59 -19.12 -16.04
CA LEU A 106 -7.81 -17.92 -15.24
C LEU A 106 -8.87 -17.00 -15.84
N ASN A 107 -9.67 -16.40 -14.97
CA ASN A 107 -10.62 -15.37 -15.33
C ASN A 107 -10.71 -14.33 -14.18
N PRO A 108 -11.35 -13.17 -14.40
CA PRO A 108 -11.44 -12.11 -13.38
C PRO A 108 -12.11 -12.54 -12.06
N SER A 109 -12.90 -13.61 -12.05
CA SER A 109 -13.55 -14.13 -10.85
C SER A 109 -12.72 -15.20 -10.14
N THR A 110 -11.54 -15.57 -10.65
CA THR A 110 -10.64 -16.52 -9.99
C THR A 110 -10.16 -15.94 -8.67
N LEU A 111 -10.31 -16.69 -7.57
CA LEU A 111 -10.16 -16.24 -6.19
C LEU A 111 -8.91 -15.37 -5.97
N PHE A 112 -7.74 -15.87 -6.29
CA PHE A 112 -6.49 -15.14 -5.97
C PHE A 112 -6.20 -13.99 -6.93
N VAL A 113 -6.83 -13.90 -8.09
CA VAL A 113 -6.73 -12.75 -9.00
C VAL A 113 -7.30 -11.50 -8.33
N GLY A 114 -8.49 -11.59 -7.74
CA GLY A 114 -9.07 -10.46 -7.00
C GLY A 114 -8.34 -10.15 -5.69
N SER A 115 -7.78 -11.16 -5.03
CA SER A 115 -7.13 -11.00 -3.73
C SER A 115 -5.85 -10.14 -3.82
N TYR A 116 -4.99 -10.38 -4.80
CA TYR A 116 -3.80 -9.55 -5.04
C TYR A 116 -4.15 -8.09 -5.34
N TRP A 117 -5.19 -7.88 -6.15
CA TRP A 117 -5.70 -6.55 -6.47
C TRP A 117 -6.16 -5.81 -5.21
N ASN A 118 -7.01 -6.45 -4.42
CA ASN A 118 -7.57 -5.85 -3.21
C ASN A 118 -6.50 -5.56 -2.16
N TRP A 119 -5.57 -6.50 -1.94
CA TRP A 119 -4.45 -6.29 -1.03
C TRP A 119 -3.59 -5.09 -1.45
N ALA A 120 -3.21 -5.02 -2.72
CA ALA A 120 -2.36 -3.96 -3.22
C ALA A 120 -3.02 -2.58 -3.11
N TYR A 121 -4.28 -2.45 -3.53
CA TYR A 121 -4.98 -1.17 -3.40
C TYR A 121 -5.32 -0.79 -1.96
N ASN A 122 -5.46 -1.73 -1.05
CA ASN A 122 -5.56 -1.44 0.38
C ASN A 122 -4.25 -0.85 0.92
N LEU A 123 -3.11 -1.43 0.56
CA LEU A 123 -1.79 -0.90 0.94
C LEU A 123 -1.55 0.49 0.33
N ILE A 124 -1.91 0.69 -0.95
CA ILE A 124 -1.81 1.98 -1.65
C ILE A 124 -2.69 3.04 -0.97
N ALA A 125 -3.93 2.70 -0.62
CA ALA A 125 -4.85 3.64 0.03
C ALA A 125 -4.31 4.10 1.40
N SER A 126 -3.81 3.16 2.20
CA SER A 126 -3.20 3.46 3.51
C SER A 126 -1.91 4.28 3.39
N ALA A 127 -1.08 3.99 2.38
CA ALA A 127 0.12 4.78 2.10
C ALA A 127 -0.23 6.22 1.66
N ASN A 128 -1.21 6.37 0.77
CA ASN A 128 -1.71 7.68 0.32
C ASN A 128 -2.29 8.48 1.47
N GLU A 129 -3.03 7.84 2.38
CA GLU A 129 -3.57 8.50 3.57
C GLU A 129 -2.44 9.10 4.41
N LEU A 130 -1.43 8.31 4.76
CA LEU A 130 -0.27 8.78 5.50
C LEU A 130 0.43 9.95 4.79
N LEU A 131 0.65 9.85 3.48
CA LEU A 131 1.27 10.92 2.67
C LEU A 131 0.45 12.22 2.71
N ILE A 132 -0.87 12.15 2.53
CA ILE A 132 -1.76 13.32 2.53
C ILE A 132 -1.77 14.01 3.90
N TYR A 133 -1.86 13.24 4.98
CA TYR A 133 -1.84 13.79 6.34
C TYR A 133 -0.47 14.34 6.72
N SER A 134 0.62 13.75 6.23
CA SER A 134 1.97 14.25 6.47
C SER A 134 2.21 15.65 5.89
N GLU A 135 1.50 16.00 4.80
CA GLU A 135 1.58 17.36 4.23
C GLU A 135 0.78 18.41 5.04
N LYS A 136 -0.19 17.96 5.83
CA LYS A 136 -1.02 18.83 6.67
C LYS A 136 -0.49 18.99 8.09
N ASN A 137 0.41 18.12 8.52
CA ASN A 137 0.95 18.15 9.88
C ASN A 137 2.22 18.98 9.95
N ASP A 138 2.24 19.92 10.90
CA ASP A 138 3.41 20.76 11.21
C ASP A 138 4.05 20.39 12.56
N ASN A 139 3.46 19.42 13.29
CA ASN A 139 3.90 19.01 14.62
C ASN A 139 4.74 17.73 14.55
N TRP A 140 6.06 17.90 14.40
CA TRP A 140 7.04 16.82 14.30
C TRP A 140 8.01 16.86 15.48
N ASP A 141 8.31 15.72 16.09
CA ASP A 141 9.26 15.62 17.19
C ASP A 141 10.69 15.90 16.73
N TYR A 142 11.02 15.46 15.49
CA TYR A 142 12.31 15.70 14.85
C TYR A 142 12.11 16.27 13.43
N PRO A 143 13.03 17.15 12.97
CA PRO A 143 12.94 17.71 11.61
C PRO A 143 12.94 16.70 10.46
N THR A 144 13.45 15.49 10.72
CA THR A 144 13.55 14.39 9.75
C THR A 144 12.34 13.47 9.72
N ASP A 145 11.43 13.55 10.70
CA ASP A 145 10.32 12.62 10.85
C ASP A 145 9.38 12.64 9.65
N LYS A 146 9.04 13.83 9.15
CA LYS A 146 8.19 13.97 7.97
C LYS A 146 8.74 13.18 6.79
N GLN A 147 10.00 13.38 6.46
CA GLN A 147 10.63 12.71 5.32
C GLN A 147 10.78 11.20 5.55
N LEU A 148 11.05 10.78 6.79
CA LEU A 148 11.14 9.36 7.14
C LEU A 148 9.82 8.64 6.91
N TYR A 149 8.72 9.15 7.49
CA TYR A 149 7.41 8.48 7.33
C TYR A 149 6.87 8.58 5.89
N GLN A 150 7.16 9.67 5.18
CA GLN A 150 6.88 9.75 3.76
C GLN A 150 7.68 8.73 2.95
N ALA A 151 8.93 8.49 3.30
CA ALA A 151 9.77 7.51 2.64
C ALA A 151 9.27 6.07 2.86
N GLU A 152 8.86 5.72 4.09
CA GLU A 152 8.21 4.42 4.37
C GLU A 152 6.91 4.27 3.57
N ALA A 153 6.05 5.28 3.54
CA ALA A 153 4.78 5.23 2.82
C ALA A 153 4.99 5.10 1.29
N ARG A 154 5.90 5.87 0.71
CA ARG A 154 6.26 5.78 -0.72
C ARG A 154 6.86 4.43 -1.08
N PHE A 155 7.71 3.88 -0.23
CA PHE A 155 8.24 2.53 -0.43
C PHE A 155 7.12 1.49 -0.50
N PHE A 156 6.18 1.50 0.44
CA PHE A 156 5.07 0.54 0.45
C PHE A 156 4.10 0.75 -0.70
N ARG A 157 3.85 2.00 -1.11
CA ARG A 157 3.07 2.28 -2.31
C ARG A 157 3.75 1.73 -3.57
N ALA A 158 5.03 1.96 -3.71
CA ALA A 158 5.85 1.42 -4.78
C ALA A 158 5.84 -0.12 -4.79
N TYR A 159 5.98 -0.75 -3.63
CA TYR A 159 5.94 -2.20 -3.47
C TYR A 159 4.61 -2.81 -3.93
N ALA A 160 3.49 -2.19 -3.54
CA ALA A 160 2.16 -2.62 -3.98
C ALA A 160 1.99 -2.46 -5.51
N TYR A 161 2.37 -1.30 -6.06
CA TYR A 161 2.28 -1.06 -7.50
C TYR A 161 3.21 -1.95 -8.32
N ARG A 162 4.39 -2.28 -7.81
CA ARG A 162 5.27 -3.28 -8.43
C ARG A 162 4.54 -4.61 -8.62
N THR A 163 3.87 -5.11 -7.60
CA THR A 163 3.07 -6.35 -7.69
C THR A 163 1.93 -6.20 -8.72
N LEU A 164 1.25 -5.07 -8.72
CA LEU A 164 0.18 -4.79 -9.69
C LEU A 164 0.67 -4.79 -11.14
N VAL A 165 1.77 -4.10 -11.45
CA VAL A 165 2.27 -4.04 -12.84
C VAL A 165 2.83 -5.38 -13.32
N TYR A 166 3.35 -6.22 -12.43
CA TYR A 166 3.75 -7.58 -12.76
C TYR A 166 2.57 -8.46 -13.14
N LEU A 167 1.49 -8.41 -12.36
CA LEU A 167 0.38 -9.34 -12.49
C LEU A 167 -0.69 -8.87 -13.49
N TYR A 168 -0.91 -7.56 -13.60
CA TYR A 168 -2.05 -7.00 -14.35
C TYR A 168 -1.67 -6.07 -15.50
N GLY A 169 -0.40 -5.69 -15.61
CA GLY A 169 0.06 -4.75 -16.64
C GLY A 169 -0.39 -3.31 -16.36
N ASP A 170 -1.23 -2.75 -17.22
CA ASP A 170 -1.80 -1.41 -17.05
C ASP A 170 -2.79 -1.39 -15.89
N VAL A 171 -2.60 -0.45 -14.96
CA VAL A 171 -3.41 -0.33 -13.74
C VAL A 171 -3.65 1.14 -13.38
N PRO A 172 -4.76 1.50 -12.71
CA PRO A 172 -4.97 2.86 -12.24
C PRO A 172 -3.90 3.31 -11.24
N TRP A 173 -3.25 4.45 -11.52
CA TRP A 173 -2.38 5.11 -10.55
C TRP A 173 -3.20 6.07 -9.69
N VAL A 174 -3.27 5.81 -8.38
CA VAL A 174 -4.06 6.57 -7.41
C VAL A 174 -3.14 7.22 -6.38
N GLU A 175 -3.16 8.55 -6.29
CA GLU A 175 -2.32 9.32 -5.35
C GLU A 175 -3.14 10.00 -4.26
N THR A 176 -4.46 10.02 -4.38
CA THR A 176 -5.33 10.79 -3.49
C THR A 176 -6.45 9.93 -2.92
N ILE A 177 -6.96 10.33 -1.75
CA ILE A 177 -8.22 9.82 -1.24
C ILE A 177 -9.34 10.42 -2.09
N GLN A 178 -10.05 9.59 -2.84
CA GLN A 178 -11.11 10.03 -3.72
C GLN A 178 -12.36 10.43 -2.94
N LYS A 179 -12.70 11.72 -2.94
CA LYS A 179 -13.97 12.25 -2.43
C LYS A 179 -14.57 13.23 -3.46
N PRO A 180 -15.77 12.98 -4.03
CA PRO A 180 -16.65 11.81 -3.81
C PRO A 180 -16.05 10.53 -4.39
N PHE A 181 -16.52 9.37 -3.91
CA PHE A 181 -16.07 8.07 -4.39
C PHE A 181 -16.26 7.96 -5.91
N LEU A 182 -15.16 7.75 -6.62
CA LEU A 182 -15.21 7.42 -8.05
C LEU A 182 -15.66 5.96 -8.20
N LEU A 183 -16.66 5.75 -9.05
CA LEU A 183 -17.18 4.41 -9.34
C LEU A 183 -16.41 3.71 -10.46
N SER A 184 -15.52 4.43 -11.16
CA SER A 184 -14.71 3.89 -12.25
C SER A 184 -13.36 4.59 -12.33
N PHE A 185 -12.33 3.82 -12.66
CA PHE A 185 -10.97 4.29 -12.93
C PHE A 185 -10.55 3.83 -14.32
N SER A 186 -9.86 4.69 -15.06
CA SER A 186 -9.11 4.27 -16.24
C SER A 186 -7.80 3.61 -15.81
N ARG A 187 -7.30 2.69 -16.63
CA ARG A 187 -5.95 2.15 -16.45
C ARG A 187 -4.93 3.10 -17.04
N ASP A 188 -3.88 3.37 -16.30
CA ASP A 188 -2.72 4.10 -16.78
C ASP A 188 -1.74 3.12 -17.43
N PRO A 189 -1.02 3.54 -18.48
CA PRO A 189 -0.03 2.71 -19.14
C PRO A 189 1.02 2.19 -18.16
N LYS A 190 1.35 0.89 -18.25
CA LYS A 190 2.35 0.24 -17.39
C LYS A 190 3.64 1.05 -17.28
N ILE A 191 4.12 1.62 -18.39
CA ILE A 191 5.38 2.37 -18.42
C ILE A 191 5.31 3.66 -17.57
N GLU A 192 4.16 4.32 -17.51
CA GLU A 192 3.94 5.50 -16.68
C GLU A 192 3.88 5.13 -15.21
N VAL A 193 3.16 4.04 -14.88
CA VAL A 193 3.11 3.49 -13.52
C VAL A 193 4.50 3.11 -13.03
N GLN A 194 5.31 2.45 -13.86
CA GLN A 194 6.70 2.12 -13.55
C GLN A 194 7.55 3.37 -13.29
N GLY A 195 7.33 4.44 -14.05
CA GLY A 195 7.99 5.73 -13.83
C GLY A 195 7.65 6.32 -12.46
N ASN A 196 6.40 6.21 -12.03
CA ASN A 196 5.95 6.70 -10.72
C ASN A 196 6.46 5.81 -9.57
N ILE A 197 6.49 4.49 -9.74
CA ILE A 197 7.12 3.56 -8.78
C ILE A 197 8.59 3.95 -8.55
N ILE A 198 9.34 4.21 -9.62
CA ILE A 198 10.76 4.61 -9.52
C ILE A 198 10.91 5.94 -8.78
N LYS A 199 10.04 6.93 -9.03
CA LYS A 199 10.06 8.20 -8.29
C LYS A 199 9.85 8.00 -6.79
N ASP A 200 8.91 7.16 -6.40
CA ASP A 200 8.64 6.84 -5.01
C ASP A 200 9.84 6.13 -4.35
N LEU A 201 10.46 5.21 -5.06
CA LEU A 201 11.64 4.49 -4.57
C LEU A 201 12.90 5.36 -4.50
N GLU A 202 13.11 6.30 -5.43
CA GLU A 202 14.21 7.27 -5.35
C GLU A 202 14.04 8.20 -4.14
N PHE A 203 12.82 8.60 -3.84
CA PHE A 203 12.53 9.33 -2.60
C PHE A 203 12.84 8.45 -1.37
N ALA A 204 12.37 7.22 -1.35
CA ALA A 204 12.61 6.28 -0.26
C ALA A 204 14.11 6.02 -0.06
N LYS A 205 14.87 5.81 -1.15
CA LYS A 205 16.33 5.68 -1.11
C LYS A 205 17.03 6.87 -0.45
N THR A 206 16.50 8.08 -0.67
CA THR A 206 17.11 9.31 -0.18
C THR A 206 16.88 9.54 1.31
N TYR A 207 15.71 9.14 1.83
CA TYR A 207 15.28 9.53 3.18
C TYR A 207 15.13 8.37 4.15
N LEU A 208 15.21 7.11 3.70
CA LEU A 208 15.32 5.98 4.62
C LEU A 208 16.72 5.91 5.21
N PRO A 209 16.85 5.49 6.48
CA PRO A 209 18.15 5.29 7.12
C PRO A 209 19.01 4.26 6.38
N ASP A 210 20.32 4.47 6.36
CA ASP A 210 21.29 3.55 5.78
C ASP A 210 21.77 2.50 6.80
N ASN A 211 21.96 2.91 8.06
CA ASN A 211 22.39 2.01 9.12
C ASN A 211 21.20 1.32 9.80
N PRO A 212 21.07 -0.02 9.72
CA PRO A 212 20.01 -0.77 10.38
C PRO A 212 20.03 -0.66 11.90
N ASP A 213 21.17 -0.34 12.53
CA ASP A 213 21.26 -0.14 13.98
C ASP A 213 20.56 1.16 14.44
N ASN A 214 20.33 2.10 13.52
CA ASN A 214 19.64 3.36 13.79
C ASN A 214 18.11 3.26 13.72
N VAL A 215 17.58 2.08 13.43
CA VAL A 215 16.13 1.85 13.30
C VAL A 215 15.68 0.70 14.18
N LYS A 216 14.38 0.67 14.51
CA LYS A 216 13.79 -0.49 15.19
C LYS A 216 13.92 -1.73 14.32
N GLU A 217 14.11 -2.90 14.93
CA GLU A 217 14.22 -4.17 14.22
C GLU A 217 13.03 -4.37 13.25
N GLY A 218 13.33 -4.77 12.02
CA GLY A 218 12.33 -5.00 10.97
C GLY A 218 11.88 -3.77 10.21
N LYS A 219 12.37 -2.58 10.54
CA LYS A 219 12.09 -1.35 9.78
C LYS A 219 12.90 -1.26 8.48
N LEU A 220 12.36 -0.54 7.51
CA LEU A 220 13.01 -0.31 6.21
C LEU A 220 14.29 0.50 6.35
N THR A 221 15.26 0.14 5.52
CA THR A 221 16.48 0.91 5.28
C THR A 221 16.59 1.26 3.80
N THR A 222 17.48 2.19 3.45
CA THR A 222 17.75 2.56 2.05
C THR A 222 18.07 1.36 1.17
N TRP A 223 18.65 0.30 1.73
CA TRP A 223 19.04 -0.90 1.00
C TRP A 223 17.85 -1.67 0.42
N ALA A 224 16.72 -1.67 1.12
CA ALA A 224 15.47 -2.22 0.58
C ALA A 224 14.99 -1.41 -0.63
N ALA A 225 15.07 -0.08 -0.57
CA ALA A 225 14.68 0.78 -1.69
C ALA A 225 15.62 0.59 -2.90
N ARG A 226 16.94 0.49 -2.67
CA ARG A 226 17.94 0.21 -3.74
C ARG A 226 17.70 -1.14 -4.40
N HIS A 227 17.43 -2.18 -3.62
CA HIS A 227 17.11 -3.49 -4.17
C HIS A 227 15.88 -3.42 -5.09
N LEU A 228 14.81 -2.79 -4.63
CA LEU A 228 13.58 -2.67 -5.41
C LEU A 228 13.74 -1.75 -6.63
N LEU A 229 14.58 -0.71 -6.55
CA LEU A 229 14.96 0.14 -7.68
C LEU A 229 15.70 -0.65 -8.76
N SER A 230 16.66 -1.49 -8.36
CA SER A 230 17.37 -2.36 -9.30
C SER A 230 16.39 -3.23 -10.09
N GLU A 231 15.43 -3.86 -9.41
CA GLU A 231 14.38 -4.67 -10.02
C GLU A 231 13.49 -3.84 -10.95
N MET A 232 13.06 -2.65 -10.53
CA MET A 232 12.17 -1.81 -11.32
C MET A 232 12.81 -1.22 -12.56
N TYR A 233 14.10 -0.85 -12.50
CA TYR A 233 14.86 -0.43 -13.66
C TYR A 233 15.04 -1.57 -14.67
N LEU A 234 15.35 -2.80 -14.20
CA LEU A 234 15.38 -3.98 -15.07
C LEU A 234 14.03 -4.23 -15.74
N LEU A 235 12.94 -4.11 -14.99
CA LEU A 235 11.58 -4.36 -15.50
C LEU A 235 11.15 -3.32 -16.52
N ARG A 236 11.47 -2.04 -16.32
CA ARG A 236 11.12 -0.97 -17.24
C ARG A 236 11.94 -1.03 -18.53
N GLY A 237 13.24 -1.23 -18.43
CA GLY A 237 14.15 -1.43 -19.55
C GLY A 237 14.24 -0.24 -20.51
N ALA A 238 14.02 0.99 -20.02
CA ALA A 238 14.21 2.20 -20.81
C ALA A 238 15.72 2.46 -21.04
N GLU A 239 16.05 3.40 -21.92
CA GLU A 239 17.43 3.79 -22.18
C GLU A 239 18.13 4.24 -20.89
N GLY A 240 19.27 3.62 -20.57
CA GLY A 240 20.05 3.88 -19.36
C GLY A 240 19.60 3.10 -18.12
N ASP A 241 18.44 2.45 -18.12
CA ASP A 241 17.90 1.75 -16.95
C ASP A 241 18.78 0.58 -16.50
N TYR A 242 19.36 -0.17 -17.43
CA TYR A 242 20.22 -1.30 -17.05
C TYR A 242 21.44 -0.87 -16.26
N LYS A 243 22.01 0.30 -16.57
CA LYS A 243 23.11 0.86 -15.80
C LYS A 243 22.65 1.27 -14.39
N LEU A 244 21.49 1.91 -14.27
CA LEU A 244 20.91 2.29 -12.99
C LEU A 244 20.53 1.07 -12.14
N ALA A 245 20.07 -0.01 -12.78
CA ALA A 245 19.82 -1.28 -12.12
C ALA A 245 21.10 -1.89 -11.55
N GLU A 246 22.19 -1.92 -12.35
CA GLU A 246 23.50 -2.40 -11.93
C GLU A 246 24.05 -1.58 -10.75
N GLU A 247 24.03 -0.24 -10.84
CA GLU A 247 24.50 0.65 -9.78
C GLU A 247 23.77 0.41 -8.46
N ASN A 248 22.43 0.35 -8.47
CA ASN A 248 21.66 0.08 -7.26
C ASN A 248 21.89 -1.33 -6.71
N ALA A 249 22.06 -2.34 -7.57
CA ALA A 249 22.38 -3.70 -7.14
C ALA A 249 23.77 -3.78 -6.53
N GLN A 250 24.77 -3.13 -7.15
CA GLN A 250 26.14 -3.09 -6.65
C GLN A 250 26.22 -2.41 -5.29
N ASP A 251 25.51 -1.30 -5.10
CA ASP A 251 25.42 -0.63 -3.81
C ASP A 251 24.91 -1.57 -2.70
N VAL A 252 23.92 -2.43 -3.00
CA VAL A 252 23.40 -3.41 -2.04
C VAL A 252 24.43 -4.51 -1.77
N ILE A 253 25.16 -4.97 -2.79
CA ILE A 253 26.22 -5.99 -2.65
C ILE A 253 27.36 -5.46 -1.78
N ASP A 254 27.73 -4.20 -1.96
CA ASP A 254 28.82 -3.54 -1.23
C ASP A 254 28.38 -2.99 0.13
N CYS A 255 27.12 -3.20 0.50
CA CYS A 255 26.58 -2.73 1.78
C CYS A 255 27.37 -3.29 2.96
N PRO A 256 27.84 -2.44 3.89
CA PRO A 256 28.65 -2.90 5.03
C PRO A 256 27.85 -3.61 6.11
N TYR A 257 26.51 -3.55 6.07
CA TYR A 257 25.64 -4.05 7.14
C TYR A 257 25.06 -5.45 6.84
N TYR A 258 25.03 -5.87 5.57
CA TYR A 258 24.43 -7.13 5.17
C TYR A 258 25.46 -8.00 4.44
N SER A 259 25.39 -9.29 4.65
CA SER A 259 26.23 -10.26 3.93
C SER A 259 25.46 -11.56 3.71
N LEU A 260 25.82 -12.27 2.65
CA LEU A 260 25.25 -13.59 2.40
C LEU A 260 25.66 -14.57 3.50
N MET A 261 24.71 -15.36 3.98
CA MET A 261 25.00 -16.42 4.94
C MET A 261 25.87 -17.48 4.30
N LYS A 262 26.97 -17.86 4.99
CA LYS A 262 27.91 -18.87 4.51
C LYS A 262 27.42 -20.32 4.69
N SER A 263 26.38 -20.52 5.50
CA SER A 263 25.75 -21.83 5.69
C SER A 263 24.23 -21.71 5.55
N ARG A 264 23.56 -22.81 5.12
CA ARG A 264 22.10 -22.84 4.87
C ARG A 264 21.25 -22.47 6.11
N PHE A 265 21.74 -22.73 7.31
CA PHE A 265 21.01 -22.52 8.57
C PHE A 265 21.64 -21.44 9.46
N GLY A 266 22.56 -20.63 8.91
CA GLY A 266 23.36 -19.72 9.70
C GLY A 266 24.34 -20.45 10.62
N ASN A 267 25.10 -19.71 11.40
CA ASN A 267 25.83 -20.28 12.53
C ASN A 267 24.83 -20.34 13.68
N ALA A 268 24.16 -21.49 13.84
CA ALA A 268 23.44 -21.76 15.08
C ALA A 268 24.45 -21.65 16.25
N LYS A 269 24.36 -20.58 17.06
CA LYS A 269 25.00 -20.51 18.34
C LYS A 269 24.05 -21.09 19.39
#